data_c2eded9395eee9a7ee4fb781300c3308
#
_entry.id   c2eded9395eee9a7ee4fb781300c3308
#
_cell.length_a   1.000
_cell.length_b   1.000
_cell.length_c   1.000
_cell.angle_alpha   90.00
_cell.angle_beta   90.00
_cell.angle_gamma   90.00
#
_symmetry.space_group_name_H-M   'P 1'
#
loop_
_entity.id
_entity.type
_entity.pdbx_description
1 polymer ?
#
loop_
_entity_poly.entity_id
_entity_poly.type
_entity_poly.pdbx_seq_one_letter_code
_entity_poly.pdbx_strand_id
1 'polypeptide(L)'
;MGKGFLAEEGLLGQDLGEIIKTACRKKGLHVELSAIVNDSSAALLSEAYITPSTRFSLILGTGVNIAVHLPVTTIDQAKFGDRPSSWHEKASHVIVNTELGMFGHDILPLTKWDKLLKAAHPRPEFQPLEHLVSGYYLGEICRLALLDAIPSTGVFGGTVPLSLEKPYSLDTETLSLIEAYVLPLPCSPFPCATPNISITFLLSYNRDTTPTLSTGLATFTARHPTPGYQPTAADLSFLRALASHIARRSASVVAASLFALWELKAEAEQDLLAGLDKASPFIGETEAEVRTVEGKTTVAFNGSVVEQYPGYQRYLQGYIDALLAERLEGDATAAAGKAGQIALVEARESSLRGAAVALACLS
;
A
#
# COMPACT_ATOMS: atom_id res chain seq x y z
N MET A 1 16.25 -5.38 -3.55
CA MET A 1 16.22 -4.69 -4.85
C MET A 1 15.62 -5.64 -5.86
N GLY A 2 14.32 -5.60 -6.06
CA GLY A 2 13.62 -6.59 -6.87
C GLY A 2 12.90 -6.05 -8.09
N LYS A 3 12.62 -4.76 -8.15
CA LYS A 3 11.84 -4.17 -9.23
C LYS A 3 12.52 -2.95 -9.78
N GLY A 4 12.60 -2.88 -11.09
CA GLY A 4 13.10 -1.70 -11.79
C GLY A 4 14.59 -1.41 -11.63
N PHE A 5 15.27 -2.09 -10.71
CA PHE A 5 16.71 -2.02 -10.55
C PHE A 5 17.29 -3.40 -10.76
N LEU A 6 17.86 -3.62 -11.92
CA LEU A 6 18.83 -4.69 -12.09
C LEU A 6 20.06 -4.27 -11.28
N ALA A 7 20.24 -4.87 -10.09
CA ALA A 7 21.52 -4.78 -9.42
C ALA A 7 22.53 -5.51 -10.31
N GLU A 8 23.47 -4.77 -10.90
CA GLU A 8 24.57 -5.36 -11.64
C GLU A 8 25.38 -6.30 -10.75
N GLU A 9 26.08 -7.24 -11.36
CA GLU A 9 26.98 -8.15 -10.64
C GLU A 9 27.87 -7.39 -9.66
N GLY A 10 27.93 -7.85 -8.42
CA GLY A 10 28.76 -7.28 -7.36
C GLY A 10 28.05 -6.36 -6.36
N LEU A 11 26.77 -6.01 -6.53
CA LEU A 11 26.03 -5.21 -5.53
C LEU A 11 25.31 -6.07 -4.48
N LEU A 12 24.96 -7.31 -4.83
CA LEU A 12 24.30 -8.22 -3.91
C LEU A 12 25.26 -8.64 -2.78
N GLY A 13 24.78 -8.49 -1.52
CA GLY A 13 25.56 -8.82 -0.33
C GLY A 13 26.61 -7.76 0.08
N GLN A 14 26.68 -6.66 -0.62
CA GLN A 14 27.56 -5.54 -0.25
C GLN A 14 26.84 -4.55 0.68
N ASP A 15 27.61 -3.89 1.54
CA ASP A 15 27.12 -2.77 2.36
C ASP A 15 26.82 -1.56 1.48
N LEU A 16 25.55 -1.17 1.40
CA LEU A 16 25.10 -0.03 0.60
C LEU A 16 25.74 1.28 1.04
N GLY A 17 25.94 1.45 2.36
CA GLY A 17 26.59 2.62 2.93
C GLY A 17 28.03 2.79 2.44
N GLU A 18 28.78 1.70 2.43
CA GLU A 18 30.18 1.73 1.94
C GLU A 18 30.26 1.92 0.43
N ILE A 19 29.30 1.37 -0.34
CA ILE A 19 29.20 1.63 -1.77
C ILE A 19 28.98 3.12 -2.04
N ILE A 20 28.00 3.75 -1.35
CA ILE A 20 27.69 5.17 -1.51
C ILE A 20 28.90 6.04 -1.10
N LYS A 21 29.48 5.80 0.07
CA LYS A 21 30.68 6.52 0.54
C LYS A 21 31.85 6.42 -0.43
N THR A 22 32.05 5.22 -0.99
CA THR A 22 33.10 4.97 -1.98
C THR A 22 32.85 5.72 -3.29
N ALA A 23 31.61 5.72 -3.77
CA ALA A 23 31.23 6.46 -4.97
C ALA A 23 31.41 7.98 -4.77
N CYS A 24 31.02 8.51 -3.61
CA CYS A 24 31.21 9.92 -3.25
C CYS A 24 32.69 10.29 -3.20
N ARG A 25 33.52 9.49 -2.53
CA ARG A 25 34.99 9.71 -2.46
C ARG A 25 35.64 9.75 -3.86
N LYS A 26 35.24 8.84 -4.76
CA LYS A 26 35.70 8.83 -6.16
C LYS A 26 35.36 10.12 -6.93
N LYS A 27 34.31 10.82 -6.52
CA LYS A 27 33.86 12.09 -7.12
C LYS A 27 34.37 13.33 -6.35
N GLY A 28 35.25 13.15 -5.35
CA GLY A 28 35.77 14.23 -4.52
C GLY A 28 34.72 14.83 -3.56
N LEU A 29 33.62 14.10 -3.30
CA LEU A 29 32.58 14.53 -2.39
C LEU A 29 32.87 13.97 -0.99
N HIS A 30 32.97 14.86 0.01
CA HIS A 30 33.08 14.51 1.42
C HIS A 30 31.66 14.39 2.01
N VAL A 31 31.17 13.15 2.13
CA VAL A 31 29.80 12.85 2.62
C VAL A 31 29.92 11.98 3.85
N GLU A 32 29.23 12.37 4.92
CA GLU A 32 28.94 11.52 6.06
C GLU A 32 27.57 10.86 5.83
N LEU A 33 27.52 9.53 5.90
CA LEU A 33 26.31 8.77 5.81
C LEU A 33 25.95 8.25 7.19
N SER A 34 25.03 8.93 7.86
CA SER A 34 24.67 8.66 9.25
C SER A 34 23.60 7.60 9.39
N ALA A 35 22.67 7.49 8.40
CA ALA A 35 21.61 6.48 8.38
C ALA A 35 21.15 6.19 6.97
N ILE A 36 20.63 4.97 6.77
CA ILE A 36 19.82 4.57 5.60
C ILE A 36 18.47 4.15 6.15
N VAL A 37 17.40 4.76 5.65
CA VAL A 37 16.03 4.52 6.11
C VAL A 37 15.22 3.99 4.95
N ASN A 38 14.45 2.92 5.19
CA ASN A 38 13.46 2.43 4.22
C ASN A 38 12.34 3.47 4.04
N ASP A 39 11.74 3.55 2.85
CA ASP A 39 10.71 4.53 2.50
C ASP A 39 9.46 4.43 3.39
N SER A 40 9.01 3.20 3.73
CA SER A 40 7.89 3.02 4.65
C SER A 40 8.22 3.51 6.06
N SER A 41 9.42 3.21 6.58
CA SER A 41 9.87 3.72 7.87
C SER A 41 10.00 5.24 7.87
N ALA A 42 10.48 5.82 6.77
CA ALA A 42 10.56 7.28 6.61
C ALA A 42 9.16 7.92 6.60
N ALA A 43 8.19 7.32 5.92
CA ALA A 43 6.81 7.81 5.90
C ALA A 43 6.17 7.75 7.30
N LEU A 44 6.42 6.69 8.06
CA LEU A 44 5.95 6.58 9.44
C LEU A 44 6.58 7.66 10.31
N LEU A 45 7.89 7.83 10.31
CA LEU A 45 8.60 8.83 11.09
C LEU A 45 8.16 10.26 10.74
N SER A 46 8.02 10.55 9.45
CA SER A 46 7.58 11.85 8.96
C SER A 46 6.23 12.26 9.53
N GLU A 47 5.27 11.36 9.51
CA GLU A 47 3.90 11.66 9.96
C GLU A 47 3.77 11.54 11.48
N ALA A 48 4.45 10.61 12.14
CA ALA A 48 4.45 10.47 13.59
C ALA A 48 4.98 11.73 14.30
N TYR A 49 5.90 12.44 13.66
CA TYR A 49 6.41 13.72 14.17
C TYR A 49 5.34 14.82 14.21
N ILE A 50 4.36 14.77 13.30
CA ILE A 50 3.28 15.75 13.18
C ILE A 50 2.02 15.27 13.91
N THR A 51 1.66 14.00 13.70
CA THR A 51 0.44 13.36 14.20
C THR A 51 0.82 12.26 15.18
N PRO A 52 0.77 12.53 16.51
CA PRO A 52 1.23 11.58 17.53
C PRO A 52 0.50 10.23 17.56
N SER A 53 -0.64 10.08 16.90
CA SER A 53 -1.36 8.81 16.79
C SER A 53 -0.90 7.94 15.60
N THR A 54 0.11 8.36 14.85
CA THR A 54 0.63 7.60 13.72
C THR A 54 1.47 6.42 14.21
N ARG A 55 1.02 5.21 13.86
CA ARG A 55 1.69 3.96 14.25
C ARG A 55 2.01 3.06 13.06
N PHE A 56 1.47 3.41 11.91
CA PHE A 56 1.65 2.69 10.66
C PHE A 56 1.98 3.64 9.52
N SER A 57 2.68 3.11 8.54
CA SER A 57 2.74 3.70 7.20
C SER A 57 2.44 2.67 6.15
N LEU A 58 1.85 3.10 5.05
CA LEU A 58 1.57 2.32 3.86
C LEU A 58 2.23 2.98 2.65
N ILE A 59 3.14 2.29 2.01
CA ILE A 59 3.63 2.64 0.68
C ILE A 59 2.89 1.77 -0.33
N LEU A 60 2.18 2.40 -1.27
CA LEU A 60 1.48 1.70 -2.34
C LEU A 60 1.57 2.47 -3.65
N GLY A 61 2.55 2.13 -4.42
CA GLY A 61 2.86 2.65 -5.75
C GLY A 61 3.25 1.52 -6.68
N THR A 62 4.45 1.58 -7.26
CA THR A 62 5.03 0.48 -8.05
C THR A 62 5.12 -0.82 -7.25
N GLY A 63 5.40 -0.71 -5.95
CA GLY A 63 5.40 -1.81 -4.99
C GLY A 63 4.43 -1.57 -3.85
N VAL A 64 4.46 -2.47 -2.85
CA VAL A 64 3.71 -2.33 -1.59
C VAL A 64 4.62 -2.61 -0.41
N ASN A 65 4.51 -1.79 0.64
CA ASN A 65 5.14 -2.05 1.92
C ASN A 65 4.38 -1.37 3.06
N ILE A 66 4.53 -1.90 4.27
CA ILE A 66 4.03 -1.30 5.51
C ILE A 66 5.17 -1.23 6.51
N ALA A 67 5.30 -0.11 7.20
CA ALA A 67 6.05 -0.05 8.44
C ALA A 67 5.10 0.09 9.62
N VAL A 68 5.46 -0.50 10.76
CA VAL A 68 4.65 -0.49 11.97
C VAL A 68 5.54 -0.27 13.19
N HIS A 69 5.03 0.49 14.16
CA HIS A 69 5.64 0.68 15.47
C HIS A 69 5.13 -0.40 16.42
N LEU A 70 6.02 -1.30 16.85
CA LEU A 70 5.71 -2.48 17.68
C LEU A 70 6.58 -2.55 18.93
N PRO A 71 6.10 -3.20 20.01
CA PRO A 71 6.94 -3.58 21.13
C PRO A 71 8.15 -4.40 20.71
N VAL A 72 9.30 -4.14 21.31
CA VAL A 72 10.54 -4.92 21.07
C VAL A 72 10.33 -6.39 21.38
N THR A 73 9.48 -6.70 22.34
CA THR A 73 9.14 -8.07 22.76
C THR A 73 8.44 -8.91 21.69
N THR A 74 7.83 -8.30 20.68
CA THR A 74 7.20 -8.99 19.54
C THR A 74 8.20 -9.50 18.51
N ILE A 75 9.44 -9.04 18.58
CA ILE A 75 10.45 -9.33 17.56
C ILE A 75 11.49 -10.27 18.13
N ASP A 76 11.82 -11.31 17.37
CA ASP A 76 12.91 -12.24 17.74
C ASP A 76 14.21 -11.45 17.94
N GLN A 77 14.88 -11.70 19.07
CA GLN A 77 16.14 -11.04 19.43
C GLN A 77 17.21 -11.15 18.34
N ALA A 78 17.24 -12.26 17.61
CA ALA A 78 18.18 -12.44 16.49
C ALA A 78 18.02 -11.39 15.37
N LYS A 79 16.85 -10.74 15.27
CA LYS A 79 16.60 -9.69 14.28
C LYS A 79 17.27 -8.35 14.63
N PHE A 80 17.62 -8.14 15.89
CA PHE A 80 18.27 -6.91 16.33
C PHE A 80 19.79 -6.92 16.11
N GLY A 81 20.38 -8.09 15.79
CA GLY A 81 21.84 -8.27 15.73
C GLY A 81 22.52 -8.02 17.07
N ASP A 82 23.80 -7.68 17.04
CA ASP A 82 24.57 -7.41 18.25
C ASP A 82 24.24 -6.01 18.79
N ARG A 83 23.27 -5.93 19.70
CA ARG A 83 22.93 -4.71 20.43
C ARG A 83 23.49 -4.75 21.84
N PRO A 84 24.02 -3.63 22.37
CA PRO A 84 24.47 -3.58 23.76
C PRO A 84 23.30 -3.75 24.72
N SER A 85 23.54 -4.33 25.91
CA SER A 85 22.50 -4.52 26.94
C SER A 85 21.76 -3.23 27.28
N SER A 86 22.48 -2.10 27.32
CA SER A 86 21.89 -0.78 27.54
C SER A 86 20.86 -0.35 26.51
N TRP A 87 20.89 -0.90 25.29
CA TRP A 87 19.86 -0.65 24.30
C TRP A 87 18.55 -1.36 24.67
N HIS A 88 18.62 -2.63 25.06
CA HIS A 88 17.45 -3.41 25.51
C HIS A 88 16.80 -2.83 26.77
N GLU A 89 17.58 -2.19 27.63
CA GLU A 89 17.09 -1.51 28.84
C GLU A 89 16.35 -0.19 28.53
N LYS A 90 16.52 0.38 27.33
CA LYS A 90 15.98 1.69 26.94
C LYS A 90 14.94 1.61 25.84
N ALA A 91 14.93 0.53 25.07
CA ALA A 91 14.03 0.38 23.92
C ALA A 91 12.79 -0.44 24.31
N SER A 92 11.66 0.24 24.46
CA SER A 92 10.35 -0.40 24.62
C SER A 92 9.76 -0.81 23.27
N HIS A 93 9.96 0.01 22.24
CA HIS A 93 9.35 -0.14 20.92
C HIS A 93 10.38 0.04 19.79
N VAL A 94 10.01 -0.44 18.61
CA VAL A 94 10.83 -0.36 17.39
C VAL A 94 9.94 -0.19 16.16
N ILE A 95 10.44 0.51 15.16
CA ILE A 95 9.80 0.56 13.83
C ILE A 95 10.23 -0.67 13.05
N VAL A 96 9.26 -1.47 12.64
CA VAL A 96 9.45 -2.69 11.85
C VAL A 96 9.07 -2.40 10.40
N ASN A 97 10.02 -2.59 9.50
CA ASN A 97 9.76 -2.71 8.07
C ASN A 97 9.26 -4.13 7.79
N THR A 98 7.97 -4.29 7.47
CA THR A 98 7.35 -5.62 7.40
C THR A 98 7.72 -6.41 6.15
N GLU A 99 8.18 -5.75 5.08
CA GLU A 99 8.31 -6.36 3.75
C GLU A 99 7.01 -7.07 3.32
N LEU A 100 5.87 -6.37 3.49
CA LEU A 100 4.53 -6.90 3.31
C LEU A 100 4.35 -7.68 2.00
N GLY A 101 5.00 -7.23 0.92
CA GLY A 101 4.93 -7.89 -0.38
C GLY A 101 5.29 -9.38 -0.36
N MET A 102 6.12 -9.80 0.62
CA MET A 102 6.60 -11.19 0.75
C MET A 102 5.60 -12.14 1.40
N PHE A 103 4.51 -11.64 1.98
CA PHE A 103 3.51 -12.46 2.65
C PHE A 103 2.46 -13.02 1.68
N GLY A 104 1.64 -13.95 2.17
CA GLY A 104 0.46 -14.45 1.48
C GLY A 104 0.66 -15.73 0.68
N HIS A 105 1.78 -16.44 0.83
CA HIS A 105 1.93 -17.77 0.25
C HIS A 105 0.78 -18.67 0.68
N ASP A 106 0.17 -19.34 -0.29
CA ASP A 106 -0.92 -20.33 -0.14
C ASP A 106 -2.25 -19.83 0.45
N ILE A 107 -2.34 -18.57 0.89
CA ILE A 107 -3.57 -18.01 1.46
C ILE A 107 -4.26 -16.98 0.56
N LEU A 108 -3.55 -16.41 -0.44
CA LEU A 108 -4.12 -15.38 -1.30
C LEU A 108 -5.15 -15.97 -2.27
N PRO A 109 -6.30 -15.29 -2.48
CA PRO A 109 -7.35 -15.74 -3.39
C PRO A 109 -6.95 -15.48 -4.85
N LEU A 110 -6.13 -16.36 -5.43
CA LEU A 110 -5.60 -16.21 -6.78
C LEU A 110 -6.64 -16.60 -7.83
N THR A 111 -6.90 -15.69 -8.76
CA THR A 111 -7.63 -15.97 -10.00
C THR A 111 -6.76 -16.72 -11.01
N LYS A 112 -7.34 -17.16 -12.12
CA LYS A 112 -6.57 -17.76 -13.23
C LYS A 112 -5.54 -16.79 -13.81
N TRP A 113 -5.83 -15.50 -13.86
CA TRP A 113 -4.94 -14.46 -14.39
C TRP A 113 -3.76 -14.18 -13.45
N ASP A 114 -3.99 -14.20 -12.13
CA ASP A 114 -2.90 -14.11 -11.15
C ASP A 114 -1.95 -15.30 -11.28
N LYS A 115 -2.48 -16.51 -11.50
CA LYS A 115 -1.69 -17.71 -11.73
C LYS A 115 -0.87 -17.62 -13.02
N LEU A 116 -1.45 -17.06 -14.09
CA LEU A 116 -0.73 -16.80 -15.34
C LEU A 116 0.39 -15.78 -15.16
N LEU A 117 0.13 -14.67 -14.45
CA LEU A 117 1.14 -13.68 -14.11
C LEU A 117 2.28 -14.32 -13.30
N LYS A 118 1.93 -15.06 -12.23
CA LYS A 118 2.90 -15.77 -11.39
C LYS A 118 3.77 -16.72 -12.20
N ALA A 119 3.18 -17.53 -13.08
CA ALA A 119 3.88 -18.50 -13.92
C ALA A 119 4.84 -17.84 -14.92
N ALA A 120 4.50 -16.65 -15.42
CA ALA A 120 5.34 -15.87 -16.35
C ALA A 120 6.41 -15.04 -15.63
N HIS A 121 6.32 -14.86 -14.31
CA HIS A 121 7.25 -14.02 -13.55
C HIS A 121 8.61 -14.70 -13.38
N PRO A 122 9.76 -13.99 -13.56
CA PRO A 122 11.11 -14.58 -13.42
C PRO A 122 11.37 -15.20 -12.04
N ARG A 123 10.68 -14.74 -11.01
CA ARG A 123 10.72 -15.25 -9.64
C ARG A 123 9.30 -15.45 -9.11
N PRO A 124 8.61 -16.55 -9.45
CA PRO A 124 7.18 -16.72 -9.18
C PRO A 124 6.79 -16.65 -7.71
N GLU A 125 7.67 -17.08 -6.80
CA GLU A 125 7.41 -17.11 -5.35
C GLU A 125 7.89 -15.84 -4.63
N PHE A 126 8.47 -14.89 -5.35
CA PHE A 126 8.98 -13.66 -4.74
C PHE A 126 7.88 -12.59 -4.70
N GLN A 127 7.57 -12.08 -3.53
CA GLN A 127 6.59 -11.02 -3.28
C GLN A 127 5.15 -11.34 -3.77
N PRO A 128 4.55 -12.47 -3.37
CA PRO A 128 3.25 -12.90 -3.90
C PRO A 128 2.11 -11.92 -3.62
N LEU A 129 2.07 -11.26 -2.45
CA LEU A 129 1.05 -10.26 -2.14
C LEU A 129 1.18 -9.04 -3.05
N GLU A 130 2.41 -8.63 -3.32
CA GLU A 130 2.68 -7.48 -4.17
C GLU A 130 2.16 -7.70 -5.60
N HIS A 131 2.23 -8.93 -6.12
CA HIS A 131 1.67 -9.28 -7.44
C HIS A 131 0.16 -8.98 -7.54
N LEU A 132 -0.57 -9.03 -6.42
CA LEU A 132 -2.01 -8.79 -6.41
C LEU A 132 -2.39 -7.31 -6.27
N VAL A 133 -1.53 -6.50 -5.64
CA VAL A 133 -1.99 -5.20 -5.11
C VAL A 133 -1.25 -4.00 -5.70
N SER A 134 -0.01 -4.17 -6.17
CA SER A 134 0.80 -3.02 -6.52
C SER A 134 0.63 -2.54 -7.95
N GLY A 135 0.91 -1.26 -8.18
CA GLY A 135 0.74 -0.60 -9.46
C GLY A 135 1.53 -1.21 -10.60
N TYR A 136 2.63 -1.89 -10.33
CA TYR A 136 3.37 -2.59 -11.38
C TYR A 136 2.57 -3.75 -12.00
N TYR A 137 1.69 -4.40 -11.23
CA TYR A 137 1.00 -5.61 -11.66
C TYR A 137 -0.48 -5.43 -11.96
N LEU A 138 -1.17 -4.42 -11.42
CA LEU A 138 -2.63 -4.26 -11.65
C LEU A 138 -2.97 -4.14 -13.13
N GLY A 139 -2.16 -3.40 -13.89
CA GLY A 139 -2.32 -3.28 -15.34
C GLY A 139 -2.12 -4.61 -16.06
N GLU A 140 -1.12 -5.39 -15.67
CA GLU A 140 -0.84 -6.70 -16.28
C GLU A 140 -1.94 -7.72 -15.98
N ILE A 141 -2.48 -7.74 -14.76
CA ILE A 141 -3.64 -8.59 -14.42
C ILE A 141 -4.83 -8.21 -15.29
N CYS A 142 -5.08 -6.91 -15.47
CA CYS A 142 -6.15 -6.42 -16.34
C CYS A 142 -5.91 -6.82 -17.79
N ARG A 143 -4.69 -6.72 -18.29
CA ARG A 143 -4.31 -7.15 -19.63
C ARG A 143 -4.61 -8.64 -19.86
N LEU A 144 -4.17 -9.49 -18.94
CA LEU A 144 -4.42 -10.93 -19.02
C LEU A 144 -5.91 -11.27 -18.99
N ALA A 145 -6.68 -10.57 -18.15
CA ALA A 145 -8.12 -10.73 -18.10
C ALA A 145 -8.81 -10.24 -19.38
N LEU A 146 -8.32 -9.15 -19.97
CA LEU A 146 -8.85 -8.62 -21.22
C LEU A 146 -8.55 -9.53 -22.40
N LEU A 147 -7.34 -10.10 -22.50
CA LEU A 147 -6.96 -11.09 -23.52
C LEU A 147 -7.87 -12.34 -23.50
N ASP A 148 -8.32 -12.76 -22.33
CA ASP A 148 -9.27 -13.86 -22.16
C ASP A 148 -10.70 -13.45 -22.49
N ALA A 149 -11.10 -12.22 -22.16
CA ALA A 149 -12.45 -11.72 -22.39
C ALA A 149 -12.75 -11.39 -23.85
N ILE A 150 -11.80 -10.81 -24.59
CA ILE A 150 -12.01 -10.36 -25.97
C ILE A 150 -12.57 -11.47 -26.87
N PRO A 151 -11.92 -12.63 -27.01
CA PRO A 151 -12.44 -13.69 -27.90
C PRO A 151 -13.70 -14.36 -27.37
N SER A 152 -13.92 -14.39 -26.06
CA SER A 152 -15.05 -15.09 -25.45
C SER A 152 -16.33 -14.26 -25.38
N THR A 153 -16.24 -12.93 -25.33
CA THR A 153 -17.38 -12.02 -25.17
C THR A 153 -17.68 -11.16 -26.39
N GLY A 154 -16.73 -11.10 -27.33
CA GLY A 154 -16.83 -10.20 -28.49
C GLY A 154 -16.56 -8.72 -28.18
N VAL A 155 -16.16 -8.37 -26.97
CA VAL A 155 -15.71 -7.02 -26.62
C VAL A 155 -14.51 -6.65 -27.50
N PHE A 156 -14.34 -5.36 -27.84
CA PHE A 156 -13.38 -4.90 -28.86
C PHE A 156 -13.58 -5.57 -30.24
N GLY A 157 -14.85 -5.94 -30.60
CA GLY A 157 -15.16 -6.63 -31.83
C GLY A 157 -14.54 -8.04 -31.93
N GLY A 158 -14.15 -8.63 -30.80
CA GLY A 158 -13.43 -9.90 -30.75
C GLY A 158 -11.98 -9.82 -31.24
N THR A 159 -11.48 -8.58 -31.50
CA THR A 159 -10.13 -8.34 -32.03
C THR A 159 -9.20 -7.81 -30.95
N VAL A 160 -8.13 -8.53 -30.70
CA VAL A 160 -7.12 -8.12 -29.70
C VAL A 160 -6.27 -6.99 -30.26
N PRO A 161 -6.16 -5.84 -29.56
CA PRO A 161 -5.16 -4.82 -29.90
C PRO A 161 -3.73 -5.41 -29.88
N LEU A 162 -2.96 -5.21 -30.95
CA LEU A 162 -1.63 -5.81 -31.09
C LEU A 162 -0.68 -5.44 -29.92
N SER A 163 -0.82 -4.25 -29.39
CA SER A 163 -0.04 -3.81 -28.22
C SER A 163 -0.27 -4.68 -26.98
N LEU A 164 -1.48 -5.24 -26.80
CA LEU A 164 -1.83 -6.08 -25.65
C LEU A 164 -1.23 -7.48 -25.72
N GLU A 165 -0.66 -7.89 -26.84
CA GLU A 165 0.10 -9.15 -26.94
C GLU A 165 1.39 -9.09 -26.13
N LYS A 166 1.97 -7.88 -25.96
CA LYS A 166 3.20 -7.68 -25.20
C LYS A 166 2.91 -7.65 -23.70
N PRO A 167 3.61 -8.46 -22.88
CA PRO A 167 3.50 -8.39 -21.43
C PRO A 167 3.75 -6.97 -20.89
N TYR A 168 2.98 -6.58 -19.86
CA TYR A 168 3.04 -5.28 -19.19
C TYR A 168 2.78 -4.06 -20.08
N SER A 169 2.16 -4.25 -21.25
CA SER A 169 1.82 -3.14 -22.16
C SER A 169 0.61 -2.34 -21.72
N LEU A 170 -0.30 -2.93 -20.95
CA LEU A 170 -1.39 -2.21 -20.29
C LEU A 170 -0.93 -1.85 -18.88
N ASP A 171 -0.64 -0.58 -18.66
CA ASP A 171 -0.16 -0.10 -17.38
C ASP A 171 -1.32 0.38 -16.47
N THR A 172 -1.03 0.49 -15.18
CA THR A 172 -2.00 0.94 -14.17
C THR A 172 -2.35 2.41 -14.33
N GLU A 173 -1.47 3.23 -14.91
CA GLU A 173 -1.78 4.61 -15.25
C GLU A 173 -2.92 4.68 -16.28
N THR A 174 -2.87 3.84 -17.32
CA THR A 174 -3.96 3.75 -18.32
C THR A 174 -5.28 3.37 -17.66
N LEU A 175 -5.28 2.39 -16.72
CA LEU A 175 -6.48 2.03 -15.97
C LEU A 175 -6.99 3.20 -15.12
N SER A 176 -6.10 3.89 -14.44
CA SER A 176 -6.43 5.07 -13.63
C SER A 176 -7.08 6.17 -14.47
N LEU A 177 -6.51 6.47 -15.63
CA LEU A 177 -7.09 7.44 -16.58
C LEU A 177 -8.49 7.01 -17.04
N ILE A 178 -8.67 5.73 -17.39
CA ILE A 178 -9.97 5.20 -17.83
C ILE A 178 -11.00 5.28 -16.70
N GLU A 179 -10.65 5.02 -15.47
CA GLU A 179 -11.57 5.17 -14.34
C GLU A 179 -11.90 6.62 -14.03
N ALA A 180 -10.98 7.56 -14.27
CA ALA A 180 -11.22 8.97 -14.08
C ALA A 180 -12.26 9.57 -15.07
N TYR A 181 -12.44 8.95 -16.24
CA TYR A 181 -13.33 9.42 -17.31
C TYR A 181 -14.80 9.08 -17.09
N VAL A 182 -15.44 9.47 -15.98
CA VAL A 182 -16.71 8.87 -15.69
C VAL A 182 -17.83 9.71 -15.18
N LEU A 183 -19.01 9.31 -15.69
CA LEU A 183 -20.30 9.43 -15.01
C LEU A 183 -20.30 8.65 -13.69
N PRO A 184 -20.93 9.18 -12.62
CA PRO A 184 -21.08 8.44 -11.40
C PRO A 184 -21.80 7.12 -11.70
N LEU A 185 -21.17 6.00 -11.37
CA LEU A 185 -21.90 4.72 -11.31
C LEU A 185 -23.07 4.91 -10.36
N PRO A 186 -24.28 4.42 -10.68
CA PRO A 186 -25.35 4.34 -9.70
C PRO A 186 -24.79 3.62 -8.46
N CYS A 187 -25.03 4.18 -7.30
CA CYS A 187 -24.53 3.68 -6.02
C CYS A 187 -24.71 2.16 -5.94
N SER A 188 -23.60 1.47 -5.65
CA SER A 188 -23.65 0.05 -5.28
C SER A 188 -24.65 -0.14 -4.14
N PRO A 189 -25.40 -1.26 -4.08
CA PRO A 189 -26.40 -1.54 -3.07
C PRO A 189 -25.81 -1.82 -1.66
N PHE A 190 -24.54 -1.54 -1.42
CA PHE A 190 -24.02 -1.54 -0.06
C PHE A 190 -24.45 -0.27 0.65
N PRO A 191 -25.12 -0.36 1.81
CA PRO A 191 -25.55 0.80 2.56
C PRO A 191 -24.32 1.60 2.98
N CYS A 192 -24.13 2.76 2.38
CA CYS A 192 -23.14 3.74 2.79
C CYS A 192 -23.65 4.43 4.06
N ALA A 193 -23.47 3.79 5.20
CA ALA A 193 -23.77 4.36 6.51
C ALA A 193 -22.53 5.09 7.06
N THR A 194 -22.20 6.27 6.48
CA THR A 194 -21.42 7.27 7.22
C THR A 194 -21.80 8.67 6.77
N PRO A 195 -22.40 9.50 7.65
CA PRO A 195 -22.92 10.85 7.31
C PRO A 195 -21.90 11.97 7.48
N ASN A 196 -20.58 11.76 7.35
CA ASN A 196 -19.61 12.84 7.52
C ASN A 196 -18.36 12.69 6.62
N ILE A 197 -18.56 12.57 5.31
CA ILE A 197 -17.48 12.87 4.38
C ILE A 197 -17.61 14.33 4.00
N SER A 198 -16.62 15.13 4.41
CA SER A 198 -16.55 16.57 4.11
C SER A 198 -16.72 16.80 2.60
N ILE A 199 -17.80 17.48 2.22
CA ILE A 199 -18.13 17.90 0.85
C ILE A 199 -16.98 18.70 0.20
N THR A 200 -16.04 19.18 0.98
CA THR A 200 -14.88 19.96 0.54
C THR A 200 -13.91 19.14 -0.34
N PHE A 201 -13.82 17.82 -0.18
CA PHE A 201 -12.96 16.97 -1.01
C PHE A 201 -13.57 16.69 -2.40
N LEU A 202 -14.90 16.72 -2.53
CA LEU A 202 -15.58 16.59 -3.82
C LEU A 202 -15.49 17.88 -4.66
N LEU A 203 -15.17 19.03 -4.04
CA LEU A 203 -15.10 20.33 -4.69
C LEU A 203 -13.70 20.72 -5.16
N SER A 204 -12.66 19.99 -4.78
CA SER A 204 -11.29 20.25 -5.25
C SER A 204 -10.99 19.62 -6.63
N TYR A 205 -11.86 18.76 -7.14
CA TYR A 205 -11.77 18.27 -8.51
C TYR A 205 -12.37 19.34 -9.42
N ASN A 206 -11.51 20.07 -10.11
CA ASN A 206 -11.85 21.18 -10.98
C ASN A 206 -12.92 20.75 -12.02
N ARG A 207 -14.16 21.20 -11.86
CA ARG A 207 -15.33 20.81 -12.66
C ARG A 207 -15.21 21.13 -14.14
N ASP A 208 -14.27 21.99 -14.54
CA ASP A 208 -14.11 22.47 -15.90
C ASP A 208 -13.27 21.54 -16.80
N THR A 209 -12.69 20.46 -16.26
CA THR A 209 -11.86 19.51 -17.01
C THR A 209 -12.20 18.05 -16.74
N THR A 210 -13.48 17.73 -16.41
CA THR A 210 -13.87 16.31 -16.30
C THR A 210 -13.72 15.67 -17.67
N PRO A 211 -12.73 14.78 -17.85
CA PRO A 211 -12.51 14.16 -19.13
C PRO A 211 -13.77 13.38 -19.52
N THR A 212 -14.21 13.54 -20.73
CA THR A 212 -15.41 12.89 -21.24
C THR A 212 -15.11 11.43 -21.62
N LEU A 213 -16.14 10.59 -21.72
CA LEU A 213 -16.03 9.22 -22.23
C LEU A 213 -15.29 9.18 -23.58
N SER A 214 -15.49 10.18 -24.43
CA SER A 214 -14.78 10.33 -25.70
C SER A 214 -13.27 10.55 -25.51
N THR A 215 -12.85 11.27 -24.49
CA THR A 215 -11.43 11.47 -24.17
C THR A 215 -10.79 10.16 -23.71
N GLY A 216 -11.48 9.40 -22.85
CA GLY A 216 -11.02 8.08 -22.42
C GLY A 216 -10.86 7.10 -23.58
N LEU A 217 -11.82 7.11 -24.48
CA LEU A 217 -11.80 6.28 -25.69
C LEU A 217 -10.63 6.68 -26.63
N ALA A 218 -10.42 7.96 -26.83
CA ALA A 218 -9.30 8.48 -27.61
C ALA A 218 -7.96 8.11 -26.98
N THR A 219 -7.82 8.25 -25.65
CA THR A 219 -6.61 7.89 -24.90
C THR A 219 -6.30 6.39 -25.02
N PHE A 220 -7.31 5.52 -24.82
CA PHE A 220 -7.13 4.08 -24.96
C PHE A 220 -6.75 3.71 -26.41
N THR A 221 -7.47 4.22 -27.41
CA THR A 221 -7.23 3.95 -28.83
C THR A 221 -5.84 4.40 -29.27
N ALA A 222 -5.34 5.52 -28.76
CA ALA A 222 -4.01 6.02 -29.06
C ALA A 222 -2.90 5.13 -28.48
N ARG A 223 -3.11 4.61 -27.27
CA ARG A 223 -2.15 3.70 -26.61
C ARG A 223 -2.24 2.26 -27.13
N HIS A 224 -3.46 1.81 -27.46
CA HIS A 224 -3.79 0.44 -27.85
C HIS A 224 -4.62 0.41 -29.14
N PRO A 225 -4.05 0.74 -30.29
CA PRO A 225 -4.77 0.71 -31.57
C PRO A 225 -5.19 -0.72 -31.93
N THR A 226 -6.45 -0.89 -32.35
CA THR A 226 -7.00 -2.17 -32.77
C THR A 226 -7.16 -2.18 -34.28
N PRO A 227 -6.39 -3.00 -35.03
CA PRO A 227 -6.49 -3.06 -36.46
C PRO A 227 -7.88 -3.47 -36.93
N GLY A 228 -8.47 -2.71 -37.84
CA GLY A 228 -9.78 -3.01 -38.42
C GLY A 228 -10.98 -2.86 -37.49
N TYR A 229 -10.79 -2.39 -36.26
CA TYR A 229 -11.85 -2.13 -35.31
C TYR A 229 -11.68 -0.80 -34.57
N GLN A 230 -12.75 -0.03 -34.49
CA GLN A 230 -12.76 1.20 -33.69
C GLN A 230 -13.43 0.90 -32.35
N PRO A 231 -12.70 0.97 -31.22
CA PRO A 231 -13.27 0.76 -29.91
C PRO A 231 -14.46 1.67 -29.62
N THR A 232 -15.46 1.14 -28.95
CA THR A 232 -16.73 1.79 -28.64
C THR A 232 -16.81 2.22 -27.17
N ALA A 233 -17.83 3.00 -26.83
CA ALA A 233 -18.15 3.34 -25.45
C ALA A 233 -18.48 2.09 -24.60
N ALA A 234 -19.04 1.04 -25.20
CA ALA A 234 -19.32 -0.21 -24.50
C ALA A 234 -18.04 -0.98 -24.15
N ASP A 235 -17.06 -1.01 -25.06
CA ASP A 235 -15.75 -1.61 -24.82
C ASP A 235 -15.01 -0.90 -23.68
N LEU A 236 -15.03 0.42 -23.70
CA LEU A 236 -14.41 1.21 -22.62
C LEU A 236 -15.12 1.02 -21.28
N SER A 237 -16.45 0.90 -21.28
CA SER A 237 -17.23 0.63 -20.07
C SER A 237 -16.91 -0.75 -19.50
N PHE A 238 -16.71 -1.76 -20.35
CA PHE A 238 -16.28 -3.10 -19.95
C PHE A 238 -14.88 -3.06 -19.32
N LEU A 239 -13.90 -2.43 -20.00
CA LEU A 239 -12.54 -2.32 -19.51
C LEU A 239 -12.49 -1.57 -18.15
N ARG A 240 -13.28 -0.53 -18.02
CA ARG A 240 -13.42 0.22 -16.79
C ARG A 240 -14.00 -0.62 -15.65
N ALA A 241 -15.07 -1.38 -15.91
CA ALA A 241 -15.64 -2.27 -14.89
C ALA A 241 -14.59 -3.29 -14.41
N LEU A 242 -13.84 -3.87 -15.35
CA LEU A 242 -12.76 -4.80 -15.05
C LEU A 242 -11.65 -4.13 -14.20
N ALA A 243 -11.19 -2.95 -14.59
CA ALA A 243 -10.19 -2.16 -13.85
C ALA A 243 -10.65 -1.85 -12.43
N SER A 244 -11.92 -1.41 -12.27
CA SER A 244 -12.52 -1.13 -10.97
C SER A 244 -12.58 -2.36 -10.06
N HIS A 245 -12.94 -3.52 -10.59
CA HIS A 245 -12.92 -4.75 -9.79
C HIS A 245 -11.51 -5.16 -9.34
N ILE A 246 -10.51 -4.99 -10.20
CA ILE A 246 -9.10 -5.27 -9.88
C ILE A 246 -8.61 -4.31 -8.81
N ALA A 247 -8.89 -3.01 -8.93
CA ALA A 247 -8.51 -2.00 -7.94
C ALA A 247 -9.19 -2.23 -6.58
N ARG A 248 -10.47 -2.58 -6.56
CA ARG A 248 -11.21 -2.91 -5.32
C ARG A 248 -10.65 -4.16 -4.65
N ARG A 249 -10.35 -5.19 -5.43
CA ARG A 249 -9.68 -6.39 -4.89
C ARG A 249 -8.33 -6.04 -4.27
N SER A 250 -7.52 -5.26 -4.95
CA SER A 250 -6.26 -4.75 -4.40
C SER A 250 -6.48 -4.03 -3.07
N ALA A 251 -7.42 -3.08 -3.03
CA ALA A 251 -7.73 -2.32 -1.82
C ALA A 251 -8.22 -3.23 -0.67
N SER A 252 -9.02 -4.27 -0.95
CA SER A 252 -9.50 -5.21 0.07
C SER A 252 -8.37 -6.05 0.67
N VAL A 253 -7.42 -6.50 -0.15
CA VAL A 253 -6.24 -7.27 0.33
C VAL A 253 -5.32 -6.38 1.17
N VAL A 254 -5.10 -5.14 0.75
CA VAL A 254 -4.30 -4.17 1.53
C VAL A 254 -4.99 -3.83 2.85
N ALA A 255 -6.32 -3.64 2.84
CA ALA A 255 -7.10 -3.40 4.06
C ALA A 255 -7.00 -4.56 5.05
N ALA A 256 -7.16 -5.80 4.57
CA ALA A 256 -7.03 -7.00 5.40
C ALA A 256 -5.62 -7.14 6.00
N SER A 257 -4.59 -6.85 5.21
CA SER A 257 -3.19 -6.89 5.67
C SER A 257 -2.91 -5.83 6.74
N LEU A 258 -3.40 -4.60 6.53
CA LEU A 258 -3.26 -3.52 7.50
C LEU A 258 -4.02 -3.81 8.80
N PHE A 259 -5.25 -4.33 8.68
CA PHE A 259 -6.08 -4.70 9.80
C PHE A 259 -5.44 -5.82 10.64
N ALA A 260 -4.91 -6.86 10.01
CA ALA A 260 -4.20 -7.93 10.69
C ALA A 260 -2.95 -7.43 11.46
N LEU A 261 -2.19 -6.50 10.88
CA LEU A 261 -1.06 -5.87 11.58
C LEU A 261 -1.51 -4.96 12.72
N TRP A 262 -2.67 -4.32 12.59
CA TRP A 262 -3.26 -3.51 13.65
C TRP A 262 -3.74 -4.37 14.82
N GLU A 263 -4.37 -5.53 14.56
CA GLU A 263 -4.73 -6.49 15.60
C GLU A 263 -3.50 -7.05 16.31
N LEU A 264 -2.48 -7.46 15.55
CA LEU A 264 -1.20 -7.90 16.10
C LEU A 264 -0.60 -6.84 17.05
N LYS A 265 -0.62 -5.57 16.64
CA LYS A 265 -0.14 -4.48 17.51
C LYS A 265 -1.00 -4.36 18.75
N ALA A 266 -2.33 -4.42 18.63
CA ALA A 266 -3.23 -4.31 19.77
C ALA A 266 -2.97 -5.38 20.83
N GLU A 267 -2.81 -6.62 20.43
CA GLU A 267 -2.47 -7.74 21.30
C GLU A 267 -1.08 -7.54 21.93
N ALA A 268 -0.09 -7.19 21.13
CA ALA A 268 1.28 -7.01 21.58
C ALA A 268 1.43 -5.90 22.62
N GLU A 269 0.68 -4.79 22.48
CA GLU A 269 0.69 -3.71 23.46
C GLU A 269 0.04 -4.12 24.78
N GLN A 270 -1.06 -4.85 24.72
CA GLN A 270 -1.71 -5.39 25.92
C GLN A 270 -0.84 -6.41 26.63
N ASP A 271 -0.18 -7.31 25.90
CA ASP A 271 0.74 -8.31 26.47
C ASP A 271 1.96 -7.64 27.12
N LEU A 272 2.52 -6.63 26.46
CA LEU A 272 3.63 -5.85 27.04
C LEU A 272 3.16 -5.16 28.33
N LEU A 273 2.03 -4.47 28.31
CA LEU A 273 1.51 -3.76 29.49
C LEU A 273 1.24 -4.72 30.66
N ALA A 274 0.67 -5.89 30.38
CA ALA A 274 0.39 -6.92 31.38
C ALA A 274 1.67 -7.51 32.01
N GLY A 275 2.77 -7.56 31.25
CA GLY A 275 4.07 -8.07 31.68
C GLY A 275 4.95 -7.06 32.43
N LEU A 276 4.62 -5.77 32.39
CA LEU A 276 5.43 -4.72 33.04
C LEU A 276 5.18 -4.64 34.54
N ASP A 277 6.27 -4.47 35.30
CA ASP A 277 6.18 -4.06 36.70
C ASP A 277 5.63 -2.61 36.81
N LYS A 278 4.84 -2.33 37.85
CA LYS A 278 4.28 -0.98 38.10
C LYS A 278 5.34 0.11 38.24
N ALA A 279 6.55 -0.26 38.59
CA ALA A 279 7.70 0.67 38.67
C ALA A 279 8.47 0.78 37.36
N SER A 280 8.09 0.07 36.30
CA SER A 280 8.77 0.10 35.03
C SER A 280 8.75 1.49 34.40
N PRO A 281 9.89 1.99 33.88
CA PRO A 281 9.91 3.27 33.17
C PRO A 281 9.07 3.29 31.89
N PHE A 282 8.71 2.11 31.33
CA PHE A 282 7.96 1.95 30.10
C PHE A 282 6.44 1.98 30.29
N ILE A 283 5.93 1.94 31.55
CA ILE A 283 4.49 1.76 31.78
C ILE A 283 3.66 2.89 31.15
N GLY A 284 4.08 4.13 31.34
CA GLY A 284 3.36 5.29 30.81
C GLY A 284 3.34 5.37 29.29
N GLU A 285 4.44 4.97 28.65
CA GLU A 285 4.53 4.88 27.18
C GLU A 285 3.63 3.77 26.64
N THR A 286 3.70 2.55 27.22
CA THR A 286 2.88 1.42 26.81
C THR A 286 1.37 1.67 27.02
N GLU A 287 0.99 2.31 28.15
CA GLU A 287 -0.41 2.76 28.32
C GLU A 287 -0.86 3.77 27.27
N ALA A 288 0.03 4.65 26.81
CA ALA A 288 -0.28 5.59 25.73
C ALA A 288 -0.46 4.87 24.40
N GLU A 289 0.34 3.84 24.12
CA GLU A 289 0.20 2.98 22.93
C GLU A 289 -1.13 2.22 22.94
N VAL A 290 -1.50 1.58 24.06
CA VAL A 290 -2.81 0.91 24.22
C VAL A 290 -3.95 1.89 23.96
N ARG A 291 -3.92 3.08 24.59
CA ARG A 291 -4.94 4.12 24.34
C ARG A 291 -5.00 4.58 22.88
N THR A 292 -3.87 4.62 22.19
CA THR A 292 -3.82 4.98 20.76
C THR A 292 -4.51 3.93 19.90
N VAL A 293 -4.24 2.65 20.14
CA VAL A 293 -4.86 1.55 19.41
C VAL A 293 -6.35 1.44 19.68
N GLU A 294 -6.76 1.54 20.95
CA GLU A 294 -8.18 1.51 21.34
C GLU A 294 -8.96 2.77 20.92
N GLY A 295 -8.28 3.89 20.76
CA GLY A 295 -8.87 5.16 20.34
C GLY A 295 -8.75 5.38 18.82
N LYS A 296 -7.73 6.10 18.41
CA LYS A 296 -7.48 6.45 17.01
C LYS A 296 -6.04 6.11 16.62
N THR A 297 -5.90 5.19 15.69
CA THR A 297 -4.64 4.89 15.01
C THR A 297 -4.58 5.60 13.66
N THR A 298 -3.48 6.30 13.39
CA THR A 298 -3.25 6.92 12.09
C THR A 298 -2.28 6.08 11.27
N VAL A 299 -2.60 5.92 9.99
CA VAL A 299 -1.77 5.29 8.97
C VAL A 299 -1.31 6.36 7.99
N ALA A 300 -0.03 6.63 7.97
CA ALA A 300 0.60 7.50 6.98
C ALA A 300 0.67 6.79 5.64
N PHE A 301 0.14 7.33 4.56
CA PHE A 301 0.28 6.68 3.26
C PHE A 301 1.03 7.54 2.25
N ASN A 302 1.73 6.86 1.31
CA ASN A 302 2.37 7.47 0.15
C ASN A 302 2.40 6.46 -1.01
N GLY A 303 2.37 6.96 -2.24
CA GLY A 303 2.51 6.17 -3.45
C GLY A 303 1.39 6.37 -4.46
N SER A 304 1.76 6.25 -5.74
CA SER A 304 0.90 6.63 -6.86
C SER A 304 -0.44 5.88 -6.94
N VAL A 305 -0.53 4.64 -6.49
CA VAL A 305 -1.81 3.90 -6.50
C VAL A 305 -2.75 4.44 -5.43
N VAL A 306 -2.28 4.56 -4.19
CA VAL A 306 -3.13 5.04 -3.10
C VAL A 306 -3.48 6.51 -3.25
N GLU A 307 -2.59 7.33 -3.81
CA GLU A 307 -2.80 8.78 -3.98
C GLU A 307 -3.62 9.14 -5.21
N GLN A 308 -3.34 8.50 -6.34
CA GLN A 308 -3.79 8.99 -7.65
C GLN A 308 -4.84 8.10 -8.32
N TYR A 309 -4.94 6.81 -7.94
CA TYR A 309 -5.93 5.93 -8.56
C TYR A 309 -7.34 6.31 -8.09
N PRO A 310 -8.29 6.61 -9.00
CA PRO A 310 -9.60 7.12 -8.67
C PRO A 310 -10.37 6.25 -7.68
N GLY A 311 -10.72 6.82 -6.53
CA GLY A 311 -11.51 6.14 -5.51
C GLY A 311 -10.77 5.10 -4.67
N TYR A 312 -9.48 4.87 -4.90
CA TYR A 312 -8.73 3.83 -4.17
C TYR A 312 -8.73 4.05 -2.66
N GLN A 313 -8.43 5.26 -2.19
CA GLN A 313 -8.48 5.60 -0.76
C GLN A 313 -9.85 5.32 -0.14
N ARG A 314 -10.93 5.66 -0.86
CA ARG A 314 -12.29 5.39 -0.39
C ARG A 314 -12.58 3.89 -0.28
N TYR A 315 -12.11 3.09 -1.24
CA TYR A 315 -12.25 1.64 -1.17
C TYR A 315 -11.46 1.08 0.01
N LEU A 316 -10.20 1.51 0.14
CA LEU A 316 -9.32 1.06 1.23
C LEU A 316 -9.93 1.40 2.60
N GLN A 317 -10.32 2.67 2.83
CA GLN A 317 -10.95 3.08 4.09
C GLN A 317 -12.25 2.32 4.34
N GLY A 318 -13.10 2.16 3.32
CA GLY A 318 -14.37 1.45 3.48
C GLY A 318 -14.19 -0.03 3.86
N TYR A 319 -13.16 -0.71 3.35
CA TYR A 319 -12.86 -2.08 3.77
C TYR A 319 -12.27 -2.15 5.18
N ILE A 320 -11.43 -1.19 5.58
CA ILE A 320 -10.93 -1.09 6.94
C ILE A 320 -12.10 -0.88 7.92
N ASP A 321 -13.00 0.05 7.62
CA ASP A 321 -14.16 0.36 8.46
C ASP A 321 -15.10 -0.86 8.60
N ALA A 322 -15.27 -1.63 7.53
CA ALA A 322 -16.05 -2.87 7.54
C ALA A 322 -15.42 -3.94 8.46
N LEU A 323 -14.10 -4.14 8.38
CA LEU A 323 -13.38 -5.08 9.24
C LEU A 323 -13.45 -4.69 10.73
N LEU A 324 -13.31 -3.39 11.01
CA LEU A 324 -13.48 -2.86 12.36
C LEU A 324 -14.90 -3.08 12.91
N ALA A 325 -15.93 -2.92 12.08
CA ALA A 325 -17.32 -3.15 12.47
C ALA A 325 -17.59 -4.64 12.74
N GLU A 326 -17.09 -5.55 11.90
CA GLU A 326 -17.24 -7.00 12.07
C GLU A 326 -16.56 -7.49 13.36
N ARG A 327 -15.38 -6.94 13.69
CA ARG A 327 -14.69 -7.25 14.95
C ARG A 327 -15.55 -6.93 16.16
N LEU A 328 -16.29 -5.80 16.14
CA LEU A 328 -17.16 -5.39 17.23
C LEU A 328 -18.37 -6.31 17.42
N GLU A 329 -18.94 -6.78 16.31
CA GLU A 329 -20.10 -7.68 16.35
C GLU A 329 -19.69 -9.09 16.84
N GLY A 330 -18.45 -9.51 16.56
CA GLY A 330 -17.89 -10.80 16.98
C GLY A 330 -17.50 -10.87 18.46
N ASP A 331 -17.21 -9.74 19.09
CA ASP A 331 -16.79 -9.66 20.50
C ASP A 331 -17.98 -9.26 21.40
N ALA A 332 -18.80 -10.25 21.76
CA ALA A 332 -19.94 -10.07 22.68
C ALA A 332 -19.52 -9.56 24.09
N THR A 333 -18.21 -9.52 24.38
CA THR A 333 -17.63 -8.99 25.63
C THR A 333 -17.12 -7.55 25.48
N ALA A 334 -17.02 -7.02 24.26
CA ALA A 334 -16.74 -5.62 24.01
C ALA A 334 -17.93 -4.78 24.46
N ALA A 335 -18.05 -4.61 25.78
CA ALA A 335 -19.01 -3.70 26.40
C ALA A 335 -18.88 -2.32 25.74
N ALA A 336 -19.93 -1.91 25.06
CA ALA A 336 -20.33 -0.54 24.70
C ALA A 336 -19.24 0.56 24.77
N GLY A 337 -18.09 0.39 24.08
CA GLY A 337 -17.08 1.42 24.17
C GLY A 337 -15.84 1.12 23.36
N LYS A 338 -15.76 1.74 22.23
CA LYS A 338 -14.56 2.02 21.43
C LYS A 338 -14.03 0.87 20.58
N ALA A 339 -14.68 0.70 19.42
CA ALA A 339 -13.95 0.28 18.24
C ALA A 339 -12.79 1.25 18.03
N GLY A 340 -11.58 0.76 17.98
CA GLY A 340 -10.48 1.57 17.54
C GLY A 340 -10.82 2.18 16.16
N GLN A 341 -10.37 3.36 15.88
CA GLN A 341 -10.50 3.98 14.55
C GLN A 341 -9.15 3.89 13.83
N ILE A 342 -9.16 3.45 12.58
CA ILE A 342 -7.98 3.51 11.71
C ILE A 342 -8.23 4.61 10.66
N ALA A 343 -7.40 5.63 10.65
CA ALA A 343 -7.53 6.77 9.73
C ALA A 343 -6.32 6.86 8.80
N LEU A 344 -6.58 7.04 7.51
CA LEU A 344 -5.55 7.23 6.49
C LEU A 344 -5.18 8.71 6.37
N VAL A 345 -3.89 9.03 6.36
CA VAL A 345 -3.36 10.40 6.20
C VAL A 345 -2.23 10.39 5.17
N GLU A 346 -2.27 11.32 4.22
CA GLU A 346 -1.23 11.46 3.19
C GLU A 346 0.07 12.01 3.79
N ALA A 347 1.16 11.25 3.67
CA ALA A 347 2.49 11.64 4.14
C ALA A 347 3.28 12.37 3.04
N ARG A 348 3.10 13.68 2.94
CA ARG A 348 3.77 14.51 1.93
C ARG A 348 5.25 14.65 2.22
N GLU A 349 6.09 14.59 1.16
CA GLU A 349 7.55 14.68 1.26
C GLU A 349 8.14 13.70 2.28
N SER A 350 7.48 12.56 2.46
CA SER A 350 7.73 11.63 3.55
C SER A 350 9.17 11.10 3.61
N SER A 351 9.79 10.84 2.47
CA SER A 351 11.17 10.34 2.42
C SER A 351 12.16 11.36 2.96
N LEU A 352 12.03 12.65 2.58
CA LEU A 352 12.94 13.72 3.02
C LEU A 352 12.73 14.03 4.51
N ARG A 353 11.48 14.24 4.92
CA ARG A 353 11.14 14.55 6.31
C ARG A 353 11.47 13.38 7.24
N GLY A 354 11.14 12.16 6.84
CA GLY A 354 11.43 10.97 7.62
C GLY A 354 12.93 10.72 7.80
N ALA A 355 13.73 10.96 6.76
CA ALA A 355 15.18 10.91 6.88
C ALA A 355 15.73 11.97 7.83
N ALA A 356 15.17 13.20 7.81
CA ALA A 356 15.55 14.26 8.74
C ALA A 356 15.18 13.92 10.19
N VAL A 357 13.99 13.36 10.43
CA VAL A 357 13.57 12.89 11.76
C VAL A 357 14.48 11.76 12.24
N ALA A 358 14.75 10.77 11.37
CA ALA A 358 15.66 9.67 11.71
C ALA A 358 17.06 10.19 12.11
N LEU A 359 17.60 11.16 11.37
CA LEU A 359 18.88 11.77 11.69
C LEU A 359 18.85 12.49 13.05
N ALA A 360 17.78 13.25 13.33
CA ALA A 360 17.62 13.95 14.60
C ALA A 360 17.51 12.99 15.81
N CYS A 361 17.01 11.77 15.61
CA CYS A 361 16.96 10.75 16.67
C CYS A 361 18.32 10.09 16.95
N LEU A 362 19.35 10.29 16.11
CA LEU A 362 20.69 9.76 16.29
C LEU A 362 21.64 10.75 17.01
N SER A 363 21.25 12.01 17.10
CA SER A 363 21.97 13.07 17.79
C SER A 363 21.53 13.20 19.25
#